data_e85b55292bc09fbcbeda75a7f02d1317
#
_entry.id   e85b55292bc09fbcbeda75a7f02d1317
#
_cell.length_a   1.000
_cell.length_b   1.000
_cell.length_c   1.000
_cell.angle_alpha   90.00
_cell.angle_beta   90.00
_cell.angle_gamma   90.00
#
_symmetry.space_group_name_H-M   'P 1'
#
loop_
_entity.id
_entity.type
_entity.pdbx_description
1 polymer ?
#
loop_
_entity_poly.entity_id
_entity_poly.type
_entity_poly.pdbx_seq_one_letter_code
_entity_poly.pdbx_strand_id
1 'polypeptide(L)'
;LKAKRPDVEFVSEQWPAQGKIDAGSTLTATMASKPDAIFNVTFGADLAKLVREGNQRNVFPKTPVVSLLSGEPEYLEVLKDETPKGWIVTGYPWDQLDNKEHASFAANYYKKFNENPKVGSVVGYATMQAIFAGIKKANSTDNEKLVTAMRGLKFVTPFGPAEFRAIDQQSTMGAYVGKLDLRGGKGTMVQWRYADGKSYQPTDAYVKARRPADAMK
;
A
#
# COMPACT_ATOMS: atom_id res chain seq x y z
N LEU A 1 -16.22 2.05 3.65
CA LEU A 1 -16.53 3.42 3.28
C LEU A 1 -17.88 3.86 3.85
N LYS A 2 -18.99 3.17 3.54
CA LYS A 2 -20.36 3.52 3.98
C LYS A 2 -20.54 3.70 5.49
N ALA A 3 -19.82 2.94 6.31
CA ALA A 3 -19.87 3.10 7.77
C ALA A 3 -19.39 4.49 8.26
N LYS A 4 -18.56 5.18 7.47
CA LYS A 4 -18.05 6.53 7.80
C LYS A 4 -18.59 7.63 6.89
N ARG A 5 -19.12 7.26 5.74
CA ARG A 5 -19.72 8.14 4.74
C ARG A 5 -20.97 7.44 4.19
N PRO A 6 -22.08 7.47 4.93
CA PRO A 6 -23.34 6.81 4.52
C PRO A 6 -23.96 7.48 3.28
N ASP A 7 -23.59 8.72 3.03
CA ASP A 7 -24.00 9.53 1.87
C ASP A 7 -23.37 9.08 0.54
N VAL A 8 -22.32 8.22 0.57
CA VAL A 8 -21.69 7.74 -0.67
C VAL A 8 -22.56 6.66 -1.32
N GLU A 9 -22.85 6.85 -2.60
CA GLU A 9 -23.50 5.88 -3.47
C GLU A 9 -22.49 5.23 -4.40
N PHE A 10 -22.54 3.90 -4.55
CA PHE A 10 -21.78 3.17 -5.56
C PHE A 10 -22.60 3.06 -6.83
N VAL A 11 -22.37 3.98 -7.76
CA VAL A 11 -23.13 4.09 -9.02
C VAL A 11 -22.68 3.10 -10.09
N SER A 12 -21.47 2.53 -9.94
CA SER A 12 -20.93 1.48 -10.83
C SER A 12 -19.86 0.67 -10.11
N GLU A 13 -19.81 -0.62 -10.39
CA GLU A 13 -18.74 -1.51 -9.95
C GLU A 13 -18.26 -2.35 -11.13
N GLN A 14 -16.96 -2.36 -11.39
CA GLN A 14 -16.32 -3.11 -12.46
C GLN A 14 -15.32 -4.10 -11.88
N TRP A 15 -15.46 -5.38 -12.24
CA TRP A 15 -14.62 -6.46 -11.73
C TRP A 15 -13.93 -7.22 -12.87
N PRO A 16 -12.98 -6.57 -13.58
CA PRO A 16 -12.24 -7.25 -14.65
C PRO A 16 -11.41 -8.39 -14.08
N ALA A 17 -11.26 -9.48 -14.84
CA ALA A 17 -10.38 -10.56 -14.46
C ALA A 17 -8.93 -10.05 -14.40
N GLN A 18 -8.22 -10.43 -13.33
CA GLN A 18 -6.84 -10.00 -13.09
C GLN A 18 -5.93 -10.36 -14.27
N GLY A 19 -5.11 -9.41 -14.70
CA GLY A 19 -4.19 -9.53 -15.83
C GLY A 19 -4.86 -9.45 -17.21
N LYS A 20 -6.19 -9.32 -17.27
CA LYS A 20 -6.98 -9.37 -18.50
C LYS A 20 -7.91 -8.17 -18.69
N ILE A 21 -7.65 -7.05 -18.03
CA ILE A 21 -8.50 -5.87 -18.17
C ILE A 21 -8.59 -5.43 -19.64
N ASP A 22 -9.82 -5.22 -20.11
CA ASP A 22 -10.12 -4.34 -21.22
C ASP A 22 -10.39 -2.95 -20.64
N ALA A 23 -9.37 -2.10 -20.68
CA ALA A 23 -9.43 -0.78 -20.07
C ALA A 23 -10.44 0.11 -20.78
N GLY A 24 -10.63 -0.07 -22.10
CA GLY A 24 -11.57 0.71 -22.90
C GLY A 24 -13.01 0.46 -22.49
N SER A 25 -13.45 -0.79 -22.45
CA SER A 25 -14.80 -1.16 -22.04
C SER A 25 -15.04 -0.86 -20.57
N THR A 26 -14.05 -1.12 -19.70
CA THR A 26 -14.13 -0.82 -18.26
C THR A 26 -14.36 0.67 -18.01
N LEU A 27 -13.59 1.55 -18.63
CA LEU A 27 -13.76 3.01 -18.49
C LEU A 27 -15.06 3.49 -19.12
N THR A 28 -15.46 2.92 -20.26
CA THR A 28 -16.74 3.26 -20.90
C THR A 28 -17.91 2.98 -19.95
N ALA A 29 -17.95 1.78 -19.37
CA ALA A 29 -18.99 1.39 -18.42
C ALA A 29 -18.95 2.24 -17.14
N THR A 30 -17.76 2.53 -16.60
CA THR A 30 -17.60 3.38 -15.43
C THR A 30 -18.11 4.79 -15.70
N MET A 31 -17.71 5.42 -16.81
CA MET A 31 -18.06 6.79 -17.12
C MET A 31 -19.52 6.97 -17.57
N ALA A 32 -20.17 5.92 -18.08
CA ALA A 32 -21.60 5.95 -18.40
C ALA A 32 -22.47 6.20 -17.15
N SER A 33 -22.02 5.80 -15.98
CA SER A 33 -22.71 6.06 -14.69
C SER A 33 -22.46 7.47 -14.12
N LYS A 34 -21.65 8.31 -14.78
CA LYS A 34 -21.32 9.69 -14.39
C LYS A 34 -20.85 9.80 -12.93
N PRO A 35 -19.79 9.09 -12.52
CA PRO A 35 -19.33 9.10 -11.13
C PRO A 35 -18.69 10.44 -10.78
N ASP A 36 -18.87 10.91 -9.55
CA ASP A 36 -18.15 12.08 -8.98
C ASP A 36 -16.70 11.77 -8.67
N ALA A 37 -16.37 10.50 -8.41
CA ALA A 37 -15.02 10.01 -8.14
C ALA A 37 -14.88 8.53 -8.49
N ILE A 38 -13.65 8.09 -8.73
CA ILE A 38 -13.32 6.69 -8.98
C ILE A 38 -12.47 6.16 -7.82
N PHE A 39 -12.85 5.01 -7.25
CA PHE A 39 -12.00 4.24 -6.36
C PHE A 39 -11.39 3.08 -7.14
N ASN A 40 -10.08 3.13 -7.36
CA ASN A 40 -9.34 2.14 -8.15
C ASN A 40 -8.54 1.20 -7.26
N VAL A 41 -8.63 -0.10 -7.54
CA VAL A 41 -7.86 -1.16 -6.89
C VAL A 41 -7.14 -2.06 -7.90
N THR A 42 -7.06 -1.66 -9.17
CA THR A 42 -6.27 -2.39 -10.16
C THR A 42 -4.78 -2.25 -9.86
N PHE A 43 -4.00 -3.24 -10.22
CA PHE A 43 -2.56 -3.26 -10.02
C PHE A 43 -1.83 -3.98 -11.18
N GLY A 44 -0.50 -3.96 -11.17
CA GLY A 44 0.31 -4.57 -12.22
C GLY A 44 0.08 -3.94 -13.60
N ALA A 45 0.06 -4.77 -14.62
CA ALA A 45 -0.16 -4.35 -16.01
C ALA A 45 -1.57 -3.76 -16.22
N ASP A 46 -2.55 -4.19 -15.45
CA ASP A 46 -3.93 -3.70 -15.57
C ASP A 46 -4.04 -2.24 -15.14
N LEU A 47 -3.33 -1.83 -14.09
CA LEU A 47 -3.24 -0.43 -13.69
C LEU A 47 -2.63 0.44 -14.81
N ALA A 48 -1.51 0.00 -15.40
CA ALA A 48 -0.87 0.76 -16.48
C ALA A 48 -1.78 0.92 -17.71
N LYS A 49 -2.52 -0.15 -18.08
CA LYS A 49 -3.50 -0.08 -19.17
C LYS A 49 -4.63 0.90 -18.85
N LEU A 50 -5.17 0.85 -17.62
CA LEU A 50 -6.23 1.73 -17.18
C LEU A 50 -5.79 3.20 -17.20
N VAL A 51 -4.58 3.49 -16.72
CA VAL A 51 -4.01 4.84 -16.71
C VAL A 51 -3.85 5.37 -18.13
N ARG A 52 -3.25 4.61 -19.04
CA ARG A 52 -3.04 5.02 -20.42
C ARG A 52 -4.35 5.30 -21.14
N GLU A 53 -5.30 4.40 -21.02
CA GLU A 53 -6.62 4.55 -21.62
C GLU A 53 -7.37 5.78 -21.06
N GLY A 54 -7.31 5.98 -19.74
CA GLY A 54 -7.94 7.13 -19.09
C GLY A 54 -7.28 8.46 -19.45
N ASN A 55 -5.96 8.48 -19.62
CA ASN A 55 -5.24 9.66 -20.14
C ASN A 55 -5.65 10.00 -21.57
N GLN A 56 -5.69 9.00 -22.46
CA GLN A 56 -6.11 9.19 -23.87
C GLN A 56 -7.53 9.74 -23.96
N ARG A 57 -8.42 9.32 -23.08
CA ARG A 57 -9.82 9.79 -23.02
C ARG A 57 -10.04 11.06 -22.21
N ASN A 58 -8.95 11.61 -21.62
CA ASN A 58 -9.02 12.80 -20.77
C ASN A 58 -10.02 12.65 -19.59
N VAL A 59 -10.05 11.46 -18.96
CA VAL A 59 -10.95 11.13 -17.84
C VAL A 59 -10.51 11.80 -16.55
N PHE A 60 -9.25 11.64 -16.18
CA PHE A 60 -8.73 11.97 -14.86
C PHE A 60 -8.68 13.44 -14.50
N PRO A 61 -8.49 14.40 -15.43
CA PRO A 61 -8.62 15.82 -15.12
C PRO A 61 -10.02 16.25 -14.66
N LYS A 62 -11.05 15.46 -15.02
CA LYS A 62 -12.45 15.76 -14.73
C LYS A 62 -13.04 14.93 -13.61
N THR A 63 -12.43 13.76 -13.31
CA THR A 63 -12.94 12.79 -12.33
C THR A 63 -11.84 12.44 -11.34
N PRO A 64 -11.93 12.92 -10.08
CA PRO A 64 -10.98 12.57 -9.03
C PRO A 64 -10.84 11.06 -8.86
N VAL A 65 -9.61 10.61 -8.58
CA VAL A 65 -9.32 9.19 -8.37
C VAL A 65 -8.65 8.97 -7.03
N VAL A 66 -9.13 8.00 -6.28
CA VAL A 66 -8.46 7.41 -5.13
C VAL A 66 -7.99 6.02 -5.56
N SER A 67 -6.69 5.75 -5.48
CA SER A 67 -6.11 4.51 -5.99
C SER A 67 -5.15 3.89 -4.99
N LEU A 68 -5.33 2.61 -4.69
CA LEU A 68 -4.38 1.88 -3.87
C LEU A 68 -3.13 1.52 -4.67
N LEU A 69 -1.96 1.52 -4.02
CA LEU A 69 -0.65 1.08 -4.55
C LEU A 69 -0.06 1.94 -5.68
N SER A 70 -0.83 2.84 -6.29
CA SER A 70 -0.39 3.56 -7.51
C SER A 70 0.75 4.57 -7.29
N GLY A 71 1.10 4.87 -6.04
CA GLY A 71 2.27 5.68 -5.65
C GLY A 71 3.53 4.85 -5.40
N GLU A 72 3.54 3.57 -5.76
CA GLU A 72 4.71 2.71 -5.62
C GLU A 72 5.68 2.90 -6.78
N PRO A 73 7.01 2.82 -6.53
CA PRO A 73 8.03 2.95 -7.59
C PRO A 73 7.80 2.00 -8.76
N GLU A 74 7.28 0.80 -8.50
CA GLU A 74 6.95 -0.22 -9.50
C GLU A 74 6.04 0.31 -10.61
N TYR A 75 5.13 1.23 -10.27
CA TYR A 75 4.20 1.84 -11.23
C TYR A 75 4.73 3.17 -11.76
N LEU A 76 5.32 4.00 -10.90
CA LEU A 76 5.81 5.32 -11.29
C LEU A 76 6.98 5.24 -12.29
N GLU A 77 7.86 4.24 -12.14
CA GLU A 77 8.95 3.98 -13.08
C GLU A 77 8.47 3.49 -14.46
N VAL A 78 7.32 2.79 -14.51
CA VAL A 78 6.71 2.31 -15.75
C VAL A 78 5.89 3.40 -16.43
N LEU A 79 5.14 4.18 -15.67
CA LEU A 79 4.25 5.22 -16.19
C LEU A 79 5.02 6.50 -16.58
N LYS A 80 6.09 6.82 -15.88
CA LYS A 80 6.92 8.01 -16.15
C LYS A 80 6.05 9.28 -16.28
N ASP A 81 6.10 9.92 -17.43
CA ASP A 81 5.31 11.12 -17.79
C ASP A 81 3.81 10.85 -18.02
N GLU A 82 3.42 9.59 -18.18
CA GLU A 82 2.01 9.18 -18.22
C GLU A 82 1.36 9.14 -16.82
N THR A 83 2.12 9.35 -15.73
CA THR A 83 1.60 9.36 -14.36
C THR A 83 0.48 10.40 -14.20
N PRO A 84 -0.74 9.99 -13.80
CA PRO A 84 -1.86 10.91 -13.67
C PRO A 84 -1.68 11.83 -12.47
N LYS A 85 -1.78 13.15 -12.66
CA LYS A 85 -1.64 14.12 -11.59
C LYS A 85 -2.89 14.18 -10.71
N GLY A 86 -2.67 14.43 -9.41
CA GLY A 86 -3.74 14.69 -8.46
C GLY A 86 -4.44 13.46 -7.91
N TRP A 87 -4.14 12.25 -8.38
CA TRP A 87 -4.68 11.04 -7.79
C TRP A 87 -4.26 10.94 -6.32
N ILE A 88 -5.20 10.62 -5.44
CA ILE A 88 -4.91 10.29 -4.05
C ILE A 88 -4.52 8.82 -3.99
N VAL A 89 -3.31 8.53 -3.49
CA VAL A 89 -2.75 7.19 -3.57
C VAL A 89 -2.12 6.73 -2.27
N THR A 90 -2.03 5.42 -2.10
CA THR A 90 -1.01 4.82 -1.24
C THR A 90 0.23 4.52 -2.07
N GLY A 91 1.41 4.59 -1.45
CA GLY A 91 2.65 4.32 -2.16
C GLY A 91 3.89 4.35 -1.28
N TYR A 92 5.05 4.44 -1.93
CA TYR A 92 6.36 4.43 -1.28
C TYR A 92 7.27 5.52 -1.87
N PRO A 93 7.29 6.74 -1.28
CA PRO A 93 8.15 7.84 -1.73
C PRO A 93 9.60 7.65 -1.26
N TRP A 94 10.23 6.57 -1.71
CA TRP A 94 11.53 6.07 -1.23
C TRP A 94 12.66 7.11 -1.27
N ASP A 95 12.64 7.99 -2.28
CA ASP A 95 13.63 9.05 -2.51
C ASP A 95 13.42 10.31 -1.67
N GLN A 96 12.38 10.32 -0.84
CA GLN A 96 11.97 11.47 -0.03
C GLN A 96 11.94 11.15 1.47
N LEU A 97 12.29 9.92 1.87
CA LEU A 97 12.31 9.50 3.27
C LEU A 97 13.68 9.79 3.87
N ASP A 98 13.70 10.56 4.96
CA ASP A 98 14.90 11.07 5.62
C ASP A 98 15.25 10.37 6.94
N ASN A 99 14.46 9.37 7.36
CA ASN A 99 14.79 8.62 8.57
C ASN A 99 16.01 7.71 8.36
N LYS A 100 16.80 7.55 9.43
CA LYS A 100 18.08 6.83 9.42
C LYS A 100 17.95 5.36 8.99
N GLU A 101 16.91 4.69 9.44
CA GLU A 101 16.65 3.28 9.15
C GLU A 101 16.40 3.07 7.67
N HIS A 102 15.58 3.96 7.07
CA HIS A 102 15.30 3.91 5.64
C HIS A 102 16.55 4.27 4.82
N ALA A 103 17.26 5.33 5.17
CA ALA A 103 18.46 5.76 4.45
C ALA A 103 19.52 4.65 4.42
N SER A 104 19.74 3.97 5.56
CA SER A 104 20.65 2.82 5.66
C SER A 104 20.18 1.64 4.79
N PHE A 105 18.89 1.31 4.84
CA PHE A 105 18.31 0.25 4.01
C PHE A 105 18.49 0.56 2.52
N ALA A 106 18.09 1.75 2.07
CA ALA A 106 18.13 2.14 0.66
C ALA A 106 19.57 2.14 0.10
N ALA A 107 20.52 2.68 0.87
CA ALA A 107 21.94 2.68 0.48
C ALA A 107 22.51 1.27 0.35
N ASN A 108 22.23 0.38 1.30
CA ASN A 108 22.68 -1.01 1.28
C ASN A 108 22.03 -1.81 0.15
N TYR A 109 20.74 -1.56 -0.10
CA TYR A 109 20.02 -2.18 -1.21
C TYR A 109 20.64 -1.79 -2.54
N TYR A 110 20.84 -0.48 -2.79
CA TYR A 110 21.47 0.01 -4.01
C TYR A 110 22.89 -0.56 -4.21
N LYS A 111 23.71 -0.56 -3.14
CA LYS A 111 25.06 -1.14 -3.18
C LYS A 111 25.07 -2.60 -3.61
N LYS A 112 24.05 -3.36 -3.19
CA LYS A 112 23.98 -4.81 -3.46
C LYS A 112 23.39 -5.14 -4.82
N PHE A 113 22.37 -4.42 -5.26
CA PHE A 113 21.57 -4.76 -6.43
C PHE A 113 21.71 -3.78 -7.60
N ASN A 114 22.38 -2.64 -7.40
CA ASN A 114 22.53 -1.54 -8.36
C ASN A 114 21.16 -1.04 -8.89
N GLU A 115 20.14 -1.08 -8.03
CA GLU A 115 18.79 -0.55 -8.30
C GLU A 115 18.21 0.07 -7.04
N ASN A 116 17.21 0.95 -7.22
CA ASN A 116 16.52 1.57 -6.10
C ASN A 116 15.53 0.59 -5.46
N PRO A 117 15.28 0.72 -4.13
CA PRO A 117 14.33 -0.14 -3.46
C PRO A 117 12.91 0.10 -3.96
N LYS A 118 12.14 -0.97 -4.06
CA LYS A 118 10.72 -0.99 -4.38
C LYS A 118 9.91 -1.44 -3.16
N VAL A 119 8.58 -1.35 -3.23
CA VAL A 119 7.76 -1.72 -2.07
C VAL A 119 7.97 -3.17 -1.64
N GLY A 120 8.10 -4.09 -2.60
CA GLY A 120 8.38 -5.50 -2.31
C GLY A 120 9.68 -5.70 -1.53
N SER A 121 10.73 -4.94 -1.86
CA SER A 121 12.03 -5.04 -1.18
C SER A 121 11.99 -4.49 0.26
N VAL A 122 11.34 -3.34 0.49
CA VAL A 122 11.24 -2.77 1.84
C VAL A 122 10.34 -3.61 2.76
N VAL A 123 9.24 -4.14 2.24
CA VAL A 123 8.35 -5.04 3.01
C VAL A 123 9.04 -6.36 3.32
N GLY A 124 9.74 -6.95 2.34
CA GLY A 124 10.52 -8.17 2.55
C GLY A 124 11.62 -7.98 3.62
N TYR A 125 12.34 -6.86 3.56
CA TYR A 125 13.34 -6.51 4.57
C TYR A 125 12.71 -6.37 5.97
N ALA A 126 11.59 -5.63 6.08
CA ALA A 126 10.87 -5.47 7.35
C ALA A 126 10.37 -6.81 7.91
N THR A 127 9.92 -7.71 7.04
CA THR A 127 9.50 -9.07 7.41
C THR A 127 10.66 -9.85 8.03
N MET A 128 11.84 -9.80 7.41
CA MET A 128 13.03 -10.47 7.98
C MET A 128 13.48 -9.86 9.31
N GLN A 129 13.40 -8.54 9.46
CA GLN A 129 13.68 -7.88 10.75
C GLN A 129 12.71 -8.35 11.84
N ALA A 130 11.44 -8.51 11.52
CA ALA A 130 10.45 -9.05 12.45
C ALA A 130 10.75 -10.51 12.84
N ILE A 131 11.11 -11.35 11.87
CA ILE A 131 11.50 -12.76 12.13
C ILE A 131 12.73 -12.83 13.05
N PHE A 132 13.78 -12.05 12.75
CA PHE A 132 14.98 -12.03 13.60
C PHE A 132 14.68 -11.52 15.01
N ALA A 133 13.85 -10.50 15.15
CA ALA A 133 13.41 -10.01 16.45
C ALA A 133 12.61 -11.08 17.22
N GLY A 134 11.75 -11.83 16.51
CA GLY A 134 11.00 -12.95 17.06
C GLY A 134 11.90 -14.08 17.56
N ILE A 135 12.87 -14.52 16.75
CA ILE A 135 13.85 -15.55 17.10
C ILE A 135 14.65 -15.12 18.34
N LYS A 136 15.13 -13.88 18.35
CA LYS A 136 15.87 -13.32 19.49
C LYS A 136 15.03 -13.31 20.76
N LYS A 137 13.77 -12.90 20.70
CA LYS A 137 12.85 -12.87 21.84
C LYS A 137 12.49 -14.26 22.33
N ALA A 138 12.26 -15.21 21.40
CA ALA A 138 11.94 -16.60 21.71
C ALA A 138 13.16 -17.41 22.21
N ASN A 139 14.38 -16.94 21.90
CA ASN A 139 15.63 -17.70 22.02
C ASN A 139 15.49 -19.12 21.41
N SER A 140 14.81 -19.23 20.28
CA SER A 140 14.45 -20.49 19.62
C SER A 140 14.02 -20.26 18.19
N THR A 141 14.17 -21.30 17.36
CA THR A 141 13.59 -21.39 16.01
C THR A 141 12.37 -22.32 15.95
N ASP A 142 11.93 -22.82 17.09
CA ASP A 142 10.69 -23.61 17.20
C ASP A 142 9.47 -22.76 16.87
N ASN A 143 8.58 -23.29 16.04
CA ASN A 143 7.45 -22.55 15.50
C ASN A 143 6.49 -22.06 16.60
N GLU A 144 6.15 -22.89 17.58
CA GLU A 144 5.20 -22.53 18.64
C GLU A 144 5.78 -21.45 19.58
N LYS A 145 7.09 -21.56 19.86
CA LYS A 145 7.79 -20.52 20.61
C LYS A 145 7.86 -19.21 19.84
N LEU A 146 8.06 -19.25 18.53
CA LEU A 146 8.06 -18.06 17.68
C LEU A 146 6.67 -17.40 17.63
N VAL A 147 5.61 -18.18 17.41
CA VAL A 147 4.22 -17.67 17.41
C VAL A 147 3.90 -16.97 18.75
N THR A 148 4.30 -17.59 19.86
CA THR A 148 4.14 -16.99 21.20
C THR A 148 4.95 -15.70 21.36
N ALA A 149 6.21 -15.71 20.93
CA ALA A 149 7.11 -14.56 21.04
C ALA A 149 6.66 -13.36 20.16
N MET A 150 6.00 -13.63 19.03
CA MET A 150 5.50 -12.58 18.14
C MET A 150 4.32 -11.81 18.72
N ARG A 151 3.63 -12.30 19.72
CA ARG A 151 2.56 -11.56 20.40
C ARG A 151 3.13 -10.33 21.12
N GLY A 152 2.71 -9.14 20.72
CA GLY A 152 3.23 -7.88 21.25
C GLY A 152 4.72 -7.64 20.95
N LEU A 153 5.27 -8.27 19.91
CA LEU A 153 6.66 -8.07 19.49
C LEU A 153 6.84 -6.69 18.88
N LYS A 154 7.77 -5.91 19.44
CA LYS A 154 8.22 -4.63 18.86
C LYS A 154 9.49 -4.86 18.05
N PHE A 155 9.54 -4.24 16.87
CA PHE A 155 10.69 -4.30 15.97
C PHE A 155 10.84 -3.00 15.18
N VAL A 156 11.97 -2.82 14.53
CA VAL A 156 12.27 -1.63 13.73
C VAL A 156 12.22 -2.01 12.26
N THR A 157 11.60 -1.14 11.46
CA THR A 157 11.50 -1.27 10.02
C THR A 157 12.08 -0.04 9.33
N PRO A 158 12.33 -0.06 8.03
CA PRO A 158 12.70 1.15 7.30
C PRO A 158 11.66 2.28 7.35
N PHE A 159 10.41 1.98 7.72
CA PHE A 159 9.35 2.99 7.96
C PHE A 159 9.29 3.46 9.42
N GLY A 160 10.20 2.96 10.27
CA GLY A 160 10.24 3.25 11.70
C GLY A 160 9.78 2.07 12.56
N PRO A 161 9.49 2.35 13.85
CA PRO A 161 9.07 1.31 14.80
C PRO A 161 7.73 0.69 14.41
N ALA A 162 7.62 -0.62 14.57
CA ALA A 162 6.41 -1.38 14.37
C ALA A 162 6.22 -2.41 15.49
N GLU A 163 4.99 -2.90 15.62
CA GLU A 163 4.61 -3.90 16.62
C GLU A 163 3.62 -4.89 16.00
N PHE A 164 3.72 -6.16 16.37
CA PHE A 164 2.63 -7.11 16.19
C PHE A 164 1.68 -7.02 17.37
N ARG A 165 0.42 -6.66 17.14
CA ARG A 165 -0.59 -6.62 18.21
C ARG A 165 -0.75 -7.99 18.87
N ALA A 166 -0.85 -8.00 20.21
CA ALA A 166 -0.97 -9.25 20.95
C ALA A 166 -2.23 -10.05 20.61
N ILE A 167 -3.34 -9.36 20.30
CA ILE A 167 -4.65 -9.98 20.09
C ILE A 167 -4.79 -10.72 18.75
N ASP A 168 -4.14 -10.26 17.69
CA ASP A 168 -4.31 -10.80 16.33
C ASP A 168 -3.01 -10.90 15.53
N GLN A 169 -1.89 -10.50 16.13
CA GLN A 169 -0.57 -10.46 15.50
C GLN A 169 -0.52 -9.64 14.19
N GLN A 170 -1.44 -8.70 14.02
CA GLN A 170 -1.39 -7.72 12.94
C GLN A 170 -0.26 -6.72 13.17
N SER A 171 0.53 -6.48 12.14
CA SER A 171 1.58 -5.45 12.18
C SER A 171 0.98 -4.05 12.18
N THR A 172 1.56 -3.17 12.99
CA THR A 172 1.24 -1.73 12.99
C THR A 172 1.98 -0.95 11.90
N MET A 173 2.81 -1.62 11.08
CA MET A 173 3.45 -0.97 9.95
C MET A 173 2.37 -0.37 9.03
N GLY A 174 2.50 0.93 8.76
CA GLY A 174 1.52 1.70 8.00
C GLY A 174 1.87 1.83 6.52
N ALA A 175 1.29 2.84 5.89
CA ALA A 175 1.52 3.17 4.49
C ALA A 175 1.66 4.68 4.31
N TYR A 176 2.36 5.10 3.26
CA TYR A 176 2.38 6.50 2.85
C TYR A 176 1.15 6.80 2.00
N VAL A 177 0.47 7.89 2.33
CA VAL A 177 -0.71 8.39 1.60
C VAL A 177 -0.40 9.78 1.10
N GLY A 178 -0.59 10.03 -0.18
CA GLY A 178 -0.28 11.31 -0.80
C GLY A 178 -0.98 11.49 -2.14
N LYS A 179 -0.47 12.40 -2.95
CA LYS A 179 -0.96 12.64 -4.30
C LYS A 179 0.10 12.32 -5.33
N LEU A 180 -0.31 11.93 -6.52
CA LEU A 180 0.58 11.80 -7.67
C LEU A 180 0.83 13.15 -8.33
N ASP A 181 2.06 13.35 -8.78
CA ASP A 181 2.48 14.50 -9.59
C ASP A 181 3.65 14.09 -10.50
N LEU A 182 4.11 15.03 -11.33
CA LEU A 182 5.26 14.89 -12.21
C LEU A 182 6.37 15.84 -11.80
N ARG A 183 7.59 15.33 -11.70
CA ARG A 183 8.81 16.12 -11.53
C ARG A 183 9.85 15.68 -12.54
N GLY A 184 10.26 16.59 -13.44
CA GLY A 184 11.25 16.28 -14.48
C GLY A 184 10.85 15.12 -15.41
N GLY A 185 9.56 15.00 -15.75
CA GLY A 185 9.02 13.92 -16.58
C GLY A 185 8.92 12.55 -15.90
N LYS A 186 9.07 12.50 -14.56
CA LYS A 186 8.94 11.28 -13.77
C LYS A 186 7.76 11.40 -12.80
N GLY A 187 7.02 10.31 -12.66
CA GLY A 187 5.98 10.20 -11.63
C GLY A 187 6.57 10.26 -10.22
N THR A 188 5.93 10.97 -9.33
CA THR A 188 6.35 11.11 -7.93
C THR A 188 5.13 11.26 -7.01
N MET A 189 5.32 10.99 -5.72
CA MET A 189 4.35 11.35 -4.69
C MET A 189 4.66 12.74 -4.13
N VAL A 190 3.62 13.51 -3.89
CA VAL A 190 3.69 14.83 -3.24
C VAL A 190 2.66 14.93 -2.14
N GLN A 191 2.82 15.89 -1.22
CA GLN A 191 1.87 16.12 -0.11
C GLN A 191 1.55 14.83 0.66
N TRP A 192 2.52 13.96 0.77
CA TRP A 192 2.35 12.68 1.42
C TRP A 192 2.55 12.76 2.94
N ARG A 193 1.93 11.81 3.63
CA ARG A 193 2.15 11.58 5.06
C ARG A 193 2.19 10.09 5.34
N TYR A 194 2.88 9.71 6.39
CA TYR A 194 2.80 8.34 6.91
C TYR A 194 1.49 8.15 7.67
N ALA A 195 0.72 7.18 7.27
CA ALA A 195 -0.49 6.74 7.96
C ALA A 195 -0.12 5.52 8.81
N ASP A 196 0.10 5.75 10.12
CA ASP A 196 0.46 4.69 11.07
C ASP A 196 -0.66 3.65 11.13
N GLY A 197 -0.32 2.40 10.80
CA GLY A 197 -1.25 1.29 10.75
C GLY A 197 -2.00 1.06 12.06
N LYS A 198 -1.40 1.37 13.20
CA LYS A 198 -2.05 1.26 14.52
C LYS A 198 -3.38 2.03 14.59
N SER A 199 -3.47 3.18 13.93
CA SER A 199 -4.67 4.02 13.93
C SER A 199 -5.81 3.48 13.04
N TYR A 200 -5.53 2.49 12.20
CA TYR A 200 -6.47 1.96 11.20
C TYR A 200 -6.84 0.50 11.41
N GLN A 201 -6.27 -0.14 12.43
CA GLN A 201 -6.58 -1.52 12.76
C GLN A 201 -7.99 -1.66 13.35
N PRO A 202 -8.65 -2.81 13.17
CA PRO A 202 -9.93 -3.10 13.82
C PRO A 202 -9.83 -3.00 15.35
N THR A 203 -10.92 -2.64 16.00
CA THR A 203 -10.96 -2.64 17.46
C THR A 203 -10.83 -4.05 18.03
N ASP A 204 -10.35 -4.17 19.27
CA ASP A 204 -10.24 -5.46 19.95
C ASP A 204 -11.58 -6.17 20.05
N ALA A 205 -12.68 -5.42 20.29
CA ALA A 205 -14.03 -5.99 20.31
C ALA A 205 -14.42 -6.61 18.96
N TYR A 206 -14.08 -5.92 17.85
CA TYR A 206 -14.33 -6.46 16.52
C TYR A 206 -13.53 -7.74 16.25
N VAL A 207 -12.25 -7.78 16.65
CA VAL A 207 -11.39 -8.96 16.48
C VAL A 207 -11.92 -10.13 17.29
N LYS A 208 -12.23 -9.91 18.59
CA LYS A 208 -12.77 -10.95 19.48
C LYS A 208 -14.08 -11.55 18.95
N ALA A 209 -14.96 -10.72 18.40
CA ALA A 209 -16.24 -11.20 17.86
C ALA A 209 -16.10 -12.08 16.60
N ARG A 210 -14.95 -12.01 15.90
CA ARG A 210 -14.72 -12.72 14.62
C ARG A 210 -13.70 -13.85 14.70
N ARG A 211 -12.96 -13.98 15.79
CA ARG A 211 -12.00 -15.06 15.99
C ARG A 211 -12.56 -16.09 16.96
N PRO A 212 -12.46 -17.39 16.66
CA PRO A 212 -12.78 -18.44 17.62
C PRO A 212 -11.95 -18.28 18.89
N ALA A 213 -12.53 -18.52 20.06
CA ALA A 213 -11.87 -18.38 21.37
C ALA A 213 -10.57 -19.19 21.45
N ASP A 214 -10.50 -20.34 20.78
CA ASP A 214 -9.32 -21.22 20.75
C ASP A 214 -8.16 -20.70 19.92
N ALA A 215 -8.41 -19.82 18.96
CA ALA A 215 -7.36 -19.18 18.14
C ALA A 215 -6.65 -18.02 18.85
N MET A 216 -7.09 -17.66 20.06
CA MET A 216 -6.58 -16.54 20.84
C MET A 216 -5.81 -16.95 22.10
N LYS A 217 -5.65 -18.28 22.33
CA LYS A 217 -4.88 -18.83 23.44
C LYS A 217 -3.40 -18.84 23.20
#